data_c836c15e8556d2d26a258052c5eed473
#
_entry.id   c836c15e8556d2d26a258052c5eed473
#
_cell.length_a   1.000
_cell.length_b   1.000
_cell.length_c   1.000
_cell.angle_alpha   90.00
_cell.angle_beta   90.00
_cell.angle_gamma   90.00
#
_symmetry.space_group_name_H-M   'P 1'
#
loop_
_entity.id
_entity.type
_entity.pdbx_description
1 polymer ?
#
loop_
_entity_poly.entity_id
_entity_poly.type
_entity_poly.pdbx_seq_one_letter_code
_entity_poly.pdbx_strand_id
1 'polypeptide(L)'
;LYTLLGALMCDGVYQIIVSLRGFWSQKKMPQAKRYRRFAVLVPAHNEAMVIVPLLKSLAGQNYPKNCYKVYASCDNCTDNTAELARENGAVALERFDDEHNGKTWNVRWALTKIPFEEYDALAMFDADNLADRNFLMSMNNYMELHPEAEAIQGVLDVKNPDDNWLTRSYALAYWFTNRFWQLARGLWGL
;
A
#
# COMPACT_ATOMS: atom_id res chain seq x y z
N LEU A 1 11.85 7.20 38.80
CA LEU A 1 11.73 8.42 38.02
C LEU A 1 12.98 8.65 37.14
N TYR A 2 14.19 8.74 37.72
CA TYR A 2 15.44 9.01 36.99
C TYR A 2 15.80 7.93 35.97
N THR A 3 15.53 6.66 36.26
CA THR A 3 15.73 5.55 35.31
C THR A 3 14.81 5.66 34.08
N LEU A 4 13.54 6.03 34.28
CA LEU A 4 12.59 6.24 33.21
C LEU A 4 12.98 7.46 32.33
N LEU A 5 13.37 8.57 32.98
CA LEU A 5 13.88 9.74 32.28
C LEU A 5 15.14 9.43 31.46
N GLY A 6 16.08 8.67 32.03
CA GLY A 6 17.26 8.22 31.32
C GLY A 6 16.93 7.37 30.08
N ALA A 7 15.99 6.42 30.21
CA ALA A 7 15.53 5.60 29.09
C ALA A 7 14.88 6.43 27.97
N LEU A 8 14.02 7.40 28.33
CA LEU A 8 13.38 8.30 27.35
C LEU A 8 14.40 9.20 26.64
N MET A 9 15.43 9.68 27.37
CA MET A 9 16.52 10.46 26.75
C MET A 9 17.34 9.62 25.78
N CYS A 10 17.67 8.37 26.13
CA CYS A 10 18.39 7.45 25.23
C CYS A 10 17.57 7.16 23.97
N ASP A 11 16.26 6.90 24.12
CA ASP A 11 15.36 6.71 22.98
C ASP A 11 15.32 7.97 22.10
N GLY A 12 15.18 9.16 22.69
CA GLY A 12 15.18 10.42 21.95
C GLY A 12 16.47 10.64 21.15
N VAL A 13 17.63 10.38 21.76
CA VAL A 13 18.93 10.47 21.07
C VAL A 13 19.02 9.45 19.94
N TYR A 14 18.61 8.20 20.17
CA TYR A 14 18.54 7.18 19.14
C TYR A 14 17.68 7.64 17.96
N GLN A 15 16.49 8.16 18.22
CA GLN A 15 15.56 8.67 17.21
C GLN A 15 16.19 9.78 16.36
N ILE A 16 16.88 10.74 17.00
CA ILE A 16 17.57 11.83 16.32
C ILE A 16 18.66 11.27 15.40
N ILE A 17 19.52 10.37 15.91
CA ILE A 17 20.62 9.79 15.13
C ILE A 17 20.07 9.04 13.90
N VAL A 18 19.05 8.22 14.10
CA VAL A 18 18.41 7.48 12.99
C VAL A 18 17.83 8.44 11.95
N SER A 19 17.10 9.47 12.41
CA SER A 19 16.44 10.46 11.55
C SER A 19 17.42 11.26 10.69
N LEU A 20 18.64 11.52 11.17
CA LEU A 20 19.66 12.25 10.40
C LEU A 20 19.94 11.58 9.05
N ARG A 21 19.81 10.26 8.94
CA ARG A 21 19.98 9.53 7.68
C ARG A 21 18.94 9.91 6.63
N GLY A 22 17.78 10.39 7.02
CA GLY A 22 16.73 10.88 6.14
C GLY A 22 17.12 12.11 5.30
N PHE A 23 18.17 12.84 5.67
CA PHE A 23 18.70 13.96 4.88
C PHE A 23 19.48 13.49 3.65
N TRP A 24 19.95 12.24 3.61
CA TRP A 24 20.63 11.71 2.43
C TRP A 24 19.65 11.40 1.32
N SER A 25 20.01 11.73 0.08
CA SER A 25 19.19 11.39 -1.09
C SER A 25 19.22 9.88 -1.35
N GLN A 26 18.07 9.35 -1.74
CA GLN A 26 18.02 7.99 -2.26
C GLN A 26 18.77 7.91 -3.61
N LYS A 27 19.45 6.81 -3.85
CA LYS A 27 19.93 6.47 -5.19
C LYS A 27 18.72 6.31 -6.12
N LYS A 28 18.85 6.78 -7.35
CA LYS A 28 17.84 6.49 -8.37
C LYS A 28 17.71 4.97 -8.50
N MET A 29 16.48 4.47 -8.38
CA MET A 29 16.22 3.05 -8.61
C MET A 29 16.52 2.71 -10.08
N PRO A 30 17.28 1.65 -10.35
CA PRO A 30 17.47 1.17 -11.71
C PRO A 30 16.12 0.71 -12.29
N GLN A 31 16.01 0.75 -13.60
CA GLN A 31 14.89 0.13 -14.27
C GLN A 31 15.02 -1.40 -14.21
N ALA A 32 13.96 -2.07 -13.81
CA ALA A 32 13.93 -3.52 -13.78
C ALA A 32 14.07 -4.10 -15.20
N LYS A 33 14.75 -5.23 -15.31
CA LYS A 33 15.01 -5.93 -16.59
C LYS A 33 13.77 -6.64 -17.12
N ARG A 34 12.82 -6.98 -16.23
CA ARG A 34 11.57 -7.65 -16.58
C ARG A 34 10.39 -7.01 -15.84
N TYR A 35 9.19 -7.18 -16.41
CA TYR A 35 7.95 -6.84 -15.73
C TYR A 35 7.45 -8.05 -14.94
N ARG A 36 7.36 -7.91 -13.62
CA ARG A 36 6.75 -8.91 -12.74
C ARG A 36 5.24 -8.86 -12.85
N ARG A 37 4.61 -10.00 -12.63
CA ARG A 37 3.15 -10.10 -12.64
C ARG A 37 2.61 -9.84 -11.23
N PHE A 38 1.71 -8.87 -11.11
CA PHE A 38 1.11 -8.49 -9.84
C PHE A 38 -0.35 -8.93 -9.75
N ALA A 39 -0.71 -9.64 -8.66
CA ALA A 39 -2.08 -9.66 -8.18
C ALA A 39 -2.30 -8.39 -7.34
N VAL A 40 -3.33 -7.59 -7.64
CA VAL A 40 -3.68 -6.41 -6.82
C VAL A 40 -4.98 -6.71 -6.10
N LEU A 41 -4.93 -6.83 -4.77
CA LEU A 41 -6.09 -7.13 -3.93
C LEU A 41 -6.63 -5.86 -3.27
N VAL A 42 -7.93 -5.66 -3.40
CA VAL A 42 -8.68 -4.57 -2.76
C VAL A 42 -9.79 -5.20 -1.89
N PRO A 43 -9.55 -5.37 -0.57
CA PRO A 43 -10.61 -5.79 0.35
C PRO A 43 -11.65 -4.66 0.49
N ALA A 44 -12.92 -5.01 0.37
CA ALA A 44 -14.03 -4.05 0.42
C ALA A 44 -15.21 -4.61 1.22
N HIS A 45 -15.89 -3.74 1.97
CA HIS A 45 -17.15 -4.02 2.64
C HIS A 45 -18.04 -2.76 2.59
N ASN A 46 -19.05 -2.76 1.71
CA ASN A 46 -19.92 -1.61 1.47
C ASN A 46 -19.14 -0.32 1.12
N GLU A 47 -18.24 -0.40 0.13
CA GLU A 47 -17.35 0.67 -0.29
C GLU A 47 -17.75 1.31 -1.64
N ALA A 48 -19.04 1.20 -2.03
CA ALA A 48 -19.54 1.71 -3.31
C ALA A 48 -19.21 3.19 -3.55
N MET A 49 -19.16 4.00 -2.48
CA MET A 49 -18.91 5.45 -2.59
C MET A 49 -17.44 5.79 -2.88
N VAL A 50 -16.50 4.91 -2.57
CA VAL A 50 -15.06 5.24 -2.58
C VAL A 50 -14.21 4.32 -3.44
N ILE A 51 -14.68 3.13 -3.81
CA ILE A 51 -13.89 2.14 -4.54
C ILE A 51 -13.54 2.56 -5.99
N VAL A 52 -14.44 3.26 -6.67
CA VAL A 52 -14.29 3.61 -8.10
C VAL A 52 -13.07 4.47 -8.38
N PRO A 53 -12.76 5.53 -7.62
CA PRO A 53 -11.52 6.30 -7.79
C PRO A 53 -10.25 5.45 -7.70
N LEU A 54 -10.17 4.52 -6.75
CA LEU A 54 -9.03 3.59 -6.65
C LEU A 54 -8.94 2.71 -7.90
N LEU A 55 -10.02 2.07 -8.31
CA LEU A 55 -10.02 1.17 -9.48
C LEU A 55 -9.59 1.90 -10.75
N LYS A 56 -10.05 3.14 -10.96
CA LYS A 56 -9.60 3.99 -12.08
C LYS A 56 -8.12 4.32 -11.99
N SER A 57 -7.58 4.60 -10.79
CA SER A 57 -6.16 4.86 -10.59
C SER A 57 -5.30 3.61 -10.86
N LEU A 58 -5.80 2.43 -10.50
CA LEU A 58 -5.17 1.14 -10.81
C LEU A 58 -5.24 0.84 -12.31
N ALA A 59 -6.38 1.09 -12.96
CA ALA A 59 -6.50 0.98 -14.42
C ALA A 59 -5.58 1.96 -15.16
N GLY A 60 -5.24 3.10 -14.55
CA GLY A 60 -4.34 4.13 -15.08
C GLY A 60 -2.85 3.89 -14.86
N GLN A 61 -2.42 2.75 -14.31
CA GLN A 61 -1.01 2.46 -14.04
C GLN A 61 -0.15 2.51 -15.30
N ASN A 62 1.03 3.15 -15.20
CA ASN A 62 2.09 3.09 -16.19
C ASN A 62 2.83 1.74 -16.10
N TYR A 63 2.11 0.66 -16.35
CA TYR A 63 2.59 -0.71 -16.27
C TYR A 63 1.89 -1.57 -17.32
N PRO A 64 2.53 -2.58 -17.92
CA PRO A 64 1.89 -3.41 -18.94
C PRO A 64 0.61 -4.07 -18.40
N LYS A 65 -0.50 -3.90 -19.12
CA LYS A 65 -1.83 -4.32 -18.66
C LYS A 65 -1.97 -5.84 -18.49
N ASN A 66 -1.18 -6.61 -19.22
CA ASN A 66 -1.11 -8.07 -19.11
C ASN A 66 -0.23 -8.55 -17.94
N CYS A 67 0.46 -7.61 -17.23
CA CYS A 67 1.33 -7.92 -16.11
C CYS A 67 0.70 -7.62 -14.74
N TYR A 68 -0.57 -7.26 -14.67
CA TYR A 68 -1.28 -7.16 -13.39
C TYR A 68 -2.77 -7.40 -13.57
N LYS A 69 -3.41 -7.84 -12.49
CA LYS A 69 -4.84 -8.04 -12.40
C LYS A 69 -5.38 -7.58 -11.06
N VAL A 70 -6.50 -6.86 -11.09
CA VAL A 70 -7.12 -6.31 -9.87
C VAL A 70 -8.24 -7.24 -9.43
N TYR A 71 -8.22 -7.58 -8.14
CA TYR A 71 -9.23 -8.38 -7.45
C TYR A 71 -9.87 -7.53 -6.37
N ALA A 72 -11.16 -7.28 -6.45
CA ALA A 72 -11.94 -6.67 -5.39
C ALA A 72 -12.60 -7.77 -4.56
N SER A 73 -12.20 -7.92 -3.31
CA SER A 73 -12.79 -8.90 -2.41
C SER A 73 -13.91 -8.27 -1.60
N CYS A 74 -15.14 -8.48 -2.08
CA CYS A 74 -16.37 -7.91 -1.54
C CYS A 74 -16.92 -8.81 -0.43
N ASP A 75 -16.72 -8.41 0.83
CA ASP A 75 -17.09 -9.20 2.00
C ASP A 75 -18.43 -8.74 2.56
N ASN A 76 -19.43 -9.61 2.54
CA ASN A 76 -20.78 -9.33 3.06
C ASN A 76 -21.33 -7.96 2.58
N CYS A 77 -21.07 -7.59 1.31
CA CYS A 77 -21.57 -6.35 0.75
C CYS A 77 -23.08 -6.44 0.52
N THR A 78 -23.78 -5.38 0.95
CA THR A 78 -25.23 -5.19 0.75
C THR A 78 -25.51 -4.07 -0.26
N ASP A 79 -24.47 -3.34 -0.67
CA ASP A 79 -24.51 -2.30 -1.69
C ASP A 79 -24.00 -2.81 -3.06
N ASN A 80 -23.86 -1.94 -4.04
CA ASN A 80 -23.39 -2.26 -5.38
C ASN A 80 -21.84 -2.27 -5.53
N THR A 81 -21.08 -2.44 -4.45
CA THR A 81 -19.60 -2.46 -4.48
C THR A 81 -19.07 -3.49 -5.48
N ALA A 82 -19.60 -4.70 -5.49
CA ALA A 82 -19.12 -5.78 -6.39
C ALA A 82 -19.43 -5.48 -7.86
N GLU A 83 -20.59 -4.89 -8.15
CA GLU A 83 -20.99 -4.47 -9.50
C GLU A 83 -20.06 -3.37 -10.02
N LEU A 84 -19.84 -2.32 -9.23
CA LEU A 84 -18.91 -1.23 -9.54
C LEU A 84 -17.48 -1.74 -9.76
N ALA A 85 -17.06 -2.75 -9.01
CA ALA A 85 -15.75 -3.36 -9.21
C ALA A 85 -15.64 -4.00 -10.60
N ARG A 86 -16.63 -4.78 -11.03
CA ARG A 86 -16.67 -5.42 -12.36
C ARG A 86 -16.69 -4.38 -13.47
N GLU A 87 -17.54 -3.36 -13.35
CA GLU A 87 -17.66 -2.29 -14.35
C GLU A 87 -16.35 -1.52 -14.55
N ASN A 88 -15.51 -1.42 -13.50
CA ASN A 88 -14.21 -0.77 -13.56
C ASN A 88 -13.05 -1.74 -13.80
N GLY A 89 -13.33 -2.96 -14.32
CA GLY A 89 -12.33 -3.90 -14.82
C GLY A 89 -11.65 -4.77 -13.74
N ALA A 90 -12.14 -4.76 -12.51
CA ALA A 90 -11.68 -5.67 -11.48
C ALA A 90 -12.45 -7.00 -11.49
N VAL A 91 -11.81 -8.06 -11.05
CA VAL A 91 -12.47 -9.33 -10.72
C VAL A 91 -13.10 -9.18 -9.34
N ALA A 92 -14.43 -9.14 -9.25
CA ALA A 92 -15.11 -9.13 -7.97
C ALA A 92 -15.19 -10.54 -7.39
N LEU A 93 -14.61 -10.73 -6.25
CA LEU A 93 -14.70 -11.94 -5.42
C LEU A 93 -15.72 -11.66 -4.31
N GLU A 94 -16.87 -12.29 -4.36
CA GLU A 94 -17.94 -12.07 -3.37
C GLU A 94 -17.90 -13.16 -2.31
N ARG A 95 -17.85 -12.74 -1.05
CA ARG A 95 -17.88 -13.60 0.13
C ARG A 95 -19.07 -13.24 0.99
N PHE A 96 -19.81 -14.26 1.39
CA PHE A 96 -20.93 -14.16 2.34
C PHE A 96 -20.67 -15.14 3.49
N ASP A 97 -20.36 -14.60 4.65
CA ASP A 97 -20.02 -15.40 5.84
C ASP A 97 -20.29 -14.55 7.10
N ASP A 98 -21.35 -14.88 7.79
CA ASP A 98 -21.80 -14.15 8.99
C ASP A 98 -21.01 -14.54 10.25
N GLU A 99 -20.34 -15.68 10.23
CA GLU A 99 -19.58 -16.17 11.40
C GLU A 99 -18.20 -15.54 11.49
N HIS A 100 -17.56 -15.24 10.33
CA HIS A 100 -16.20 -14.74 10.26
C HIS A 100 -16.16 -13.39 9.59
N ASN A 101 -16.49 -12.34 10.30
CA ASN A 101 -16.56 -10.98 9.80
C ASN A 101 -15.21 -10.24 9.90
N GLY A 102 -14.98 -9.31 8.98
CA GLY A 102 -13.90 -8.33 9.02
C GLY A 102 -12.76 -8.59 8.05
N LYS A 103 -11.95 -7.55 7.88
CA LYS A 103 -10.90 -7.46 6.84
C LYS A 103 -9.93 -8.65 6.83
N THR A 104 -9.53 -9.12 8.00
CA THR A 104 -8.57 -10.25 8.10
C THR A 104 -9.13 -11.53 7.51
N TRP A 105 -10.39 -11.84 7.81
CA TRP A 105 -11.06 -13.03 7.27
C TRP A 105 -11.32 -12.89 5.77
N ASN A 106 -11.72 -11.70 5.33
CA ASN A 106 -11.90 -11.38 3.92
C ASN A 106 -10.60 -11.58 3.13
N VAL A 107 -9.50 -10.98 3.58
CA VAL A 107 -8.18 -11.13 2.93
C VAL A 107 -7.76 -12.60 2.91
N ARG A 108 -7.85 -13.31 4.04
CA ARG A 108 -7.49 -14.73 4.10
C ARG A 108 -8.28 -15.57 3.11
N TRP A 109 -9.58 -15.33 2.99
CA TRP A 109 -10.44 -16.02 2.04
C TRP A 109 -10.08 -15.64 0.59
N ALA A 110 -9.90 -14.36 0.29
CA ALA A 110 -9.53 -13.89 -1.04
C ALA A 110 -8.22 -14.53 -1.53
N LEU A 111 -7.24 -14.69 -0.62
CA LEU A 111 -5.99 -15.36 -0.93
C LEU A 111 -6.18 -16.82 -1.39
N THR A 112 -7.27 -17.49 -1.00
CA THR A 112 -7.58 -18.85 -1.51
C THR A 112 -8.21 -18.86 -2.91
N LYS A 113 -8.62 -17.69 -3.42
CA LYS A 113 -9.31 -17.54 -4.72
C LYS A 113 -8.41 -16.99 -5.83
N ILE A 114 -7.29 -16.39 -5.45
CA ILE A 114 -6.32 -15.84 -6.41
C ILE A 114 -5.34 -16.94 -6.83
N PRO A 115 -5.14 -17.18 -8.13
CA PRO A 115 -4.18 -18.16 -8.63
C PRO A 115 -2.74 -17.62 -8.51
N PHE A 116 -2.14 -17.74 -7.33
CA PHE A 116 -0.83 -17.14 -7.03
C PHE A 116 0.31 -17.67 -7.89
N GLU A 117 0.19 -18.87 -8.42
CA GLU A 117 1.14 -19.44 -9.38
C GLU A 117 1.30 -18.60 -10.67
N GLU A 118 0.33 -17.72 -10.93
CA GLU A 118 0.38 -16.81 -12.07
C GLU A 118 1.08 -15.48 -11.76
N TYR A 119 1.41 -15.19 -10.49
CA TYR A 119 1.89 -13.88 -10.06
C TYR A 119 3.24 -13.98 -9.34
N ASP A 120 4.07 -12.94 -9.52
CA ASP A 120 5.35 -12.79 -8.82
C ASP A 120 5.16 -12.07 -7.47
N ALA A 121 4.11 -11.28 -7.32
CA ALA A 121 3.86 -10.50 -6.10
C ALA A 121 2.37 -10.16 -5.92
N LEU A 122 1.99 -9.94 -4.65
CA LEU A 122 0.70 -9.39 -4.25
C LEU A 122 0.87 -7.93 -3.81
N ALA A 123 0.08 -7.03 -4.39
CA ALA A 123 -0.10 -5.68 -3.89
C ALA A 123 -1.48 -5.55 -3.23
N MET A 124 -1.58 -4.88 -2.09
CA MET A 124 -2.86 -4.68 -1.40
C MET A 124 -3.12 -3.19 -1.19
N PHE A 125 -4.34 -2.75 -1.48
CA PHE A 125 -4.82 -1.39 -1.27
C PHE A 125 -6.12 -1.40 -0.50
N ASP A 126 -6.29 -0.42 0.38
CA ASP A 126 -7.61 -0.14 0.96
C ASP A 126 -8.52 0.53 -0.08
N ALA A 127 -9.81 0.26 -0.05
CA ALA A 127 -10.76 0.67 -1.08
C ALA A 127 -10.88 2.20 -1.24
N ASP A 128 -10.55 2.97 -0.21
CA ASP A 128 -10.56 4.43 -0.19
C ASP A 128 -9.25 5.09 -0.64
N ASN A 129 -8.22 4.31 -0.95
CA ASN A 129 -6.92 4.83 -1.39
C ASN A 129 -6.93 5.30 -2.86
N LEU A 130 -5.84 5.97 -3.26
CA LEU A 130 -5.48 6.23 -4.66
C LEU A 130 -4.08 5.70 -4.91
N ALA A 131 -3.91 4.98 -6.00
CA ALA A 131 -2.59 4.52 -6.42
C ALA A 131 -1.89 5.56 -7.30
N ASP A 132 -0.64 5.90 -7.00
CA ASP A 132 0.20 6.68 -7.93
C ASP A 132 0.34 5.94 -9.26
N ARG A 133 0.39 6.68 -10.37
CA ARG A 133 0.47 6.12 -11.72
C ARG A 133 1.67 5.21 -11.96
N ASN A 134 2.74 5.39 -11.21
CA ASN A 134 3.97 4.61 -11.33
C ASN A 134 4.16 3.61 -10.18
N PHE A 135 3.12 3.38 -9.36
CA PHE A 135 3.24 2.52 -8.18
C PHE A 135 3.77 1.13 -8.55
N LEU A 136 3.13 0.42 -9.48
CA LEU A 136 3.57 -0.93 -9.88
C LEU A 136 4.95 -0.92 -10.52
N MET A 137 5.30 0.11 -11.30
CA MET A 137 6.65 0.26 -11.86
C MET A 137 7.69 0.46 -10.76
N SER A 138 7.39 1.30 -9.78
CA SER A 138 8.27 1.55 -8.64
C SER A 138 8.49 0.30 -7.80
N MET A 139 7.42 -0.47 -7.52
CA MET A 139 7.52 -1.75 -6.81
C MET A 139 8.35 -2.76 -7.61
N ASN A 140 8.12 -2.88 -8.92
CA ASN A 140 8.88 -3.75 -9.79
C ASN A 140 10.40 -3.43 -9.78
N ASN A 141 10.73 -2.13 -9.86
CA ASN A 141 12.12 -1.67 -9.82
C ASN A 141 12.76 -1.91 -8.45
N TYR A 142 12.00 -1.71 -7.37
CA TYR A 142 12.48 -1.97 -6.01
C TYR A 142 12.75 -3.46 -5.78
N MET A 143 11.86 -4.33 -6.22
CA MET A 143 12.04 -5.80 -6.14
C MET A 143 13.23 -6.30 -6.98
N GLU A 144 13.61 -5.59 -8.05
CA GLU A 144 14.81 -5.92 -8.82
C GLU A 144 16.08 -5.59 -8.04
N LEU A 145 16.07 -4.47 -7.32
CA LEU A 145 17.20 -4.01 -6.51
C LEU A 145 17.33 -4.80 -5.20
N HIS A 146 16.20 -5.26 -4.65
CA HIS A 146 16.09 -5.94 -3.37
C HIS A 146 15.38 -7.29 -3.52
N PRO A 147 16.02 -8.28 -4.16
CA PRO A 147 15.42 -9.60 -4.39
C PRO A 147 15.16 -10.37 -3.08
N GLU A 148 15.81 -9.97 -1.99
CA GLU A 148 15.66 -10.52 -0.65
C GLU A 148 14.43 -9.97 0.09
N ALA A 149 13.82 -8.90 -0.40
CA ALA A 149 12.68 -8.27 0.29
C ALA A 149 11.41 -9.10 0.13
N GLU A 150 10.91 -9.63 1.24
CA GLU A 150 9.66 -10.41 1.28
C GLU A 150 8.42 -9.52 1.38
N ALA A 151 8.56 -8.33 1.97
CA ALA A 151 7.49 -7.34 2.10
C ALA A 151 8.02 -5.94 1.81
N ILE A 152 7.24 -5.17 1.05
CA ILE A 152 7.58 -3.80 0.66
C ILE A 152 6.38 -2.91 0.96
N GLN A 153 6.59 -1.86 1.73
CA GLN A 153 5.56 -0.87 1.99
C GLN A 153 5.71 0.32 1.05
N GLY A 154 4.62 0.67 0.37
CA GLY A 154 4.53 1.92 -0.39
C GLY A 154 4.48 3.13 0.54
N VAL A 155 4.93 4.28 0.04
CA VAL A 155 4.79 5.56 0.74
C VAL A 155 3.31 5.93 0.78
N LEU A 156 2.79 6.20 1.99
CA LEU A 156 1.46 6.75 2.19
C LEU A 156 1.53 8.27 2.23
N ASP A 157 0.60 8.92 1.55
CA ASP A 157 0.45 10.38 1.57
C ASP A 157 -1.02 10.76 1.63
N VAL A 158 -1.30 12.02 1.97
CA VAL A 158 -2.67 12.54 2.09
C VAL A 158 -3.22 12.82 0.70
N LYS A 159 -4.43 12.34 0.44
CA LYS A 159 -5.14 12.47 -0.84
C LYS A 159 -5.47 13.92 -1.20
N ASN A 160 -5.74 14.75 -0.20
CA ASN A 160 -6.26 16.11 -0.33
C ASN A 160 -5.55 17.10 0.65
N PRO A 161 -4.23 17.31 0.50
CA PRO A 161 -3.45 18.10 1.47
C PRO A 161 -3.87 19.58 1.55
N ASP A 162 -4.51 20.10 0.51
CA ASP A 162 -4.86 21.53 0.41
C ASP A 162 -6.27 21.90 0.88
N ASP A 163 -7.09 20.94 1.30
CA ASP A 163 -8.48 21.19 1.70
C ASP A 163 -8.59 22.10 2.94
N ASN A 164 -7.77 21.87 3.96
CA ASN A 164 -7.77 22.65 5.19
C ASN A 164 -6.47 22.50 5.99
N TRP A 165 -6.33 23.21 7.10
CA TRP A 165 -5.14 23.17 7.94
C TRP A 165 -4.90 21.78 8.56
N LEU A 166 -5.96 21.01 8.85
CA LEU A 166 -5.85 19.67 9.44
C LEU A 166 -5.25 18.67 8.43
N THR A 167 -5.74 18.68 7.19
CA THR A 167 -5.19 17.83 6.11
C THR A 167 -3.75 18.19 5.79
N ARG A 168 -3.38 19.48 5.84
CA ARG A 168 -1.97 19.91 5.71
C ARG A 168 -1.10 19.41 6.86
N SER A 169 -1.62 19.42 8.07
CA SER A 169 -0.90 18.89 9.25
C SER A 169 -0.67 17.38 9.11
N TYR A 170 -1.66 16.63 8.63
CA TYR A 170 -1.51 15.21 8.34
C TYR A 170 -0.49 14.96 7.22
N ALA A 171 -0.54 15.73 6.13
CA ALA A 171 0.44 15.63 5.03
C ALA A 171 1.86 15.86 5.54
N LEU A 172 2.08 16.88 6.38
CA LEU A 172 3.38 17.14 7.00
C LEU A 172 3.82 15.98 7.91
N ALA A 173 2.91 15.43 8.71
CA ALA A 173 3.19 14.29 9.59
C ALA A 173 3.56 13.04 8.78
N TYR A 174 2.83 12.73 7.71
CA TYR A 174 3.17 11.63 6.80
C TYR A 174 4.51 11.85 6.10
N TRP A 175 4.76 13.05 5.56
CA TRP A 175 6.04 13.39 4.95
C TRP A 175 7.19 13.20 5.93
N PHE A 176 7.05 13.70 7.17
CA PHE A 176 8.07 13.55 8.21
C PHE A 176 8.29 12.07 8.56
N THR A 177 7.22 11.31 8.79
CA THR A 177 7.29 9.89 9.13
C THR A 177 7.92 9.09 8.00
N ASN A 178 7.48 9.30 6.76
CA ASN A 178 8.03 8.61 5.60
C ASN A 178 9.52 8.92 5.42
N ARG A 179 9.92 10.19 5.58
CA ARG A 179 11.28 10.67 5.30
C ARG A 179 12.26 10.34 6.41
N PHE A 180 11.92 10.72 7.64
CA PHE A 180 12.84 10.69 8.77
C PHE A 180 12.68 9.48 9.67
N TRP A 181 11.62 8.70 9.47
CA TRP A 181 11.40 7.49 10.24
C TRP A 181 11.54 6.24 9.38
N GLN A 182 10.66 6.04 8.41
CA GLN A 182 10.64 4.80 7.61
C GLN A 182 11.86 4.71 6.68
N LEU A 183 12.07 5.72 5.83
CA LEU A 183 13.19 5.74 4.91
C LEU A 183 14.54 5.73 5.66
N ALA A 184 14.67 6.55 6.70
CA ALA A 184 15.90 6.62 7.46
C ALA A 184 16.29 5.28 8.08
N ARG A 185 15.33 4.54 8.65
CA ARG A 185 15.55 3.18 9.18
C ARG A 185 15.96 2.20 8.10
N GLY A 186 15.24 2.19 6.97
CA GLY A 186 15.59 1.35 5.83
C GLY A 186 17.01 1.62 5.30
N LEU A 187 17.48 2.88 5.30
CA LEU A 187 18.86 3.23 4.92
C LEU A 187 19.92 2.79 5.95
N TRP A 188 19.53 2.49 7.19
CA TRP A 188 20.37 1.88 8.21
C TRP A 188 20.31 0.36 8.21
N GLY A 189 19.37 -0.25 7.46
CA GLY A 189 19.10 -1.69 7.48
C GLY A 189 18.36 -2.15 8.74
N LEU A 190 17.53 -1.26 9.35
CA LEU A 190 16.77 -1.49 10.58
C LEU A 190 15.30 -1.81 10.27
#